data_adeacc7d3f9eeb83ea0a180d386c451d
#
_entry.id   adeacc7d3f9eeb83ea0a180d386c451d
#
_cell.length_a   1.000
_cell.length_b   1.000
_cell.length_c   1.000
_cell.angle_alpha   90.00
_cell.angle_beta   90.00
_cell.angle_gamma   90.00
#
_symmetry.space_group_name_H-M   'P 1'
#
loop_
_entity.id
_entity.type
_entity.pdbx_description
1 polymer ?
#
loop_
_entity_poly.entity_id
_entity_poly.type
_entity_poly.pdbx_seq_one_letter_code
_entity_poly.pdbx_strand_id
1 'polypeptide(L)'
;MMKTAVFHSFMDNIGGAEKVCLTLARELKADIYTTNIDREKIRKMGFPDVKIISIGKVPINAPFRHQLTLWRFHQLNLRNKYDRYIIGGDWAVSAAVHHKPNLWYVHSPIREIWDLYRYTRAHTVPFALRGFFDIWVKYNQNLNRKYVTEVDHIVCNSQNTQARIKKYLGKDAEIIHPPVETARFRYRKNGNFWLSVNRLISHKRVELQIKTFAKLTDEKLVIVGSYEQSRHFKTYAKYIKSIKPKNVEIFSWLDQPQLIDLYANCRAFITTAINEDFGLTPVEAMASGKPVIAPREGGYQETVIDQVTGRLIDNMDENKLSEAIKEIGAAPEKYQRSCRERARLFDTKNFVNRITELIQ
;
A
#
# COMPACT_ATOMS: atom_id res chain seq x y z
N MET A 1 22.27 17.00 13.68
CA MET A 1 21.26 16.25 12.90
C MET A 1 19.91 16.53 13.51
N MET A 2 18.92 16.98 12.73
CA MET A 2 17.58 17.28 13.24
C MET A 2 16.89 16.02 13.70
N LYS A 3 16.29 16.06 14.89
CA LYS A 3 15.54 14.94 15.47
C LYS A 3 14.14 14.90 14.87
N THR A 4 13.79 13.80 14.26
CA THR A 4 12.48 13.60 13.60
C THR A 4 11.70 12.50 14.30
N ALA A 5 10.39 12.70 14.50
CA ALA A 5 9.46 11.66 14.88
C ALA A 5 8.53 11.32 13.71
N VAL A 6 8.22 10.04 13.54
CA VAL A 6 7.25 9.55 12.58
C VAL A 6 6.04 8.99 13.34
N PHE A 7 4.84 9.41 12.98
CA PHE A 7 3.59 8.94 13.58
C PHE A 7 2.87 8.01 12.61
N HIS A 8 2.64 6.77 13.00
CA HIS A 8 1.91 5.81 12.18
C HIS A 8 0.84 5.08 13.01
N SER A 9 -0.34 4.88 12.44
CA SER A 9 -1.50 4.38 13.18
C SER A 9 -1.25 3.02 13.81
N PHE A 10 -0.74 2.07 13.02
CA PHE A 10 -0.54 0.66 13.41
C PHE A 10 0.73 0.09 12.77
N MET A 11 1.52 -0.66 13.52
CA MET A 11 2.68 -1.42 13.03
C MET A 11 2.53 -2.93 13.32
N ASP A 12 1.30 -3.42 13.27
CA ASP A 12 0.94 -4.83 13.48
C ASP A 12 0.51 -5.53 12.18
N ASN A 13 0.66 -4.85 11.06
CA ASN A 13 0.37 -5.37 9.73
C ASN A 13 1.58 -5.20 8.79
N ILE A 14 1.47 -5.74 7.58
CA ILE A 14 2.45 -5.57 6.52
C ILE A 14 1.74 -4.99 5.31
N GLY A 15 2.16 -3.79 4.97
CA GLY A 15 1.61 -3.05 3.87
C GLY A 15 2.59 -2.01 3.33
N GLY A 16 2.18 -1.34 2.25
CA GLY A 16 2.98 -0.29 1.64
C GLY A 16 3.18 0.91 2.56
N ALA A 17 2.16 1.29 3.33
CA ALA A 17 2.23 2.42 4.25
C ALA A 17 3.23 2.18 5.38
N GLU A 18 3.20 0.98 5.99
CA GLU A 18 4.15 0.59 7.01
C GLU A 18 5.58 0.58 6.45
N LYS A 19 5.79 0.05 5.24
CA LYS A 19 7.10 0.02 4.57
C LYS A 19 7.63 1.43 4.32
N VAL A 20 6.80 2.36 3.88
CA VAL A 20 7.19 3.77 3.66
C VAL A 20 7.61 4.42 4.97
N CYS A 21 6.82 4.27 6.05
CA CYS A 21 7.15 4.83 7.36
C CYS A 21 8.44 4.24 7.95
N LEU A 22 8.63 2.92 7.80
CA LEU A 22 9.86 2.24 8.23
C LEU A 22 11.08 2.70 7.43
N THR A 23 10.93 2.88 6.12
CA THR A 23 11.99 3.44 5.26
C THR A 23 12.34 4.86 5.68
N LEU A 24 11.35 5.74 5.88
CA LEU A 24 11.58 7.10 6.38
C LEU A 24 12.33 7.10 7.71
N ALA A 25 11.87 6.26 8.65
CA ALA A 25 12.50 6.20 9.97
C ALA A 25 13.95 5.72 9.91
N ARG A 26 14.25 4.74 9.07
CA ARG A 26 15.62 4.26 8.87
C ARG A 26 16.52 5.33 8.25
N GLU A 27 16.08 5.94 7.16
CA GLU A 27 16.89 6.90 6.40
C GLU A 27 17.09 8.22 7.16
N LEU A 28 16.08 8.70 7.89
CA LEU A 28 16.14 9.91 8.69
C LEU A 28 16.62 9.68 10.14
N LYS A 29 16.89 8.42 10.52
CA LYS A 29 17.19 8.01 11.91
C LYS A 29 16.12 8.51 12.89
N ALA A 30 14.85 8.42 12.46
CA ALA A 30 13.70 8.90 13.21
C ALA A 30 13.11 7.83 14.13
N ASP A 31 12.49 8.26 15.23
CA ASP A 31 11.70 7.39 16.11
C ASP A 31 10.28 7.25 15.56
N ILE A 32 9.75 6.01 15.50
CA ILE A 32 8.34 5.78 15.13
C ILE A 32 7.49 5.68 16.41
N TYR A 33 6.40 6.44 16.46
CA TYR A 33 5.35 6.32 17.46
C TYR A 33 4.11 5.69 16.85
N THR A 34 3.60 4.63 17.48
CA THR A 34 2.46 3.86 16.97
C THR A 34 1.69 3.18 18.10
N THR A 35 0.53 2.62 17.81
CA THR A 35 -0.26 1.89 18.81
C THR A 35 0.17 0.43 18.92
N ASN A 36 -0.33 -0.44 18.05
CA ASN A 36 -0.02 -1.87 18.04
C ASN A 36 1.26 -2.14 17.25
N ILE A 37 2.12 -3.02 17.78
CA ILE A 37 3.41 -3.36 17.18
C ILE A 37 3.50 -4.88 17.06
N ASP A 38 3.86 -5.37 15.87
CA ASP A 38 4.28 -6.75 15.62
C ASP A 38 5.74 -6.76 15.15
N ARG A 39 6.65 -6.98 16.09
CA ARG A 39 8.09 -6.94 15.82
C ARG A 39 8.57 -8.04 14.87
N GLU A 40 7.90 -9.17 14.84
CA GLU A 40 8.24 -10.25 13.92
C GLU A 40 7.95 -9.84 12.48
N LYS A 41 6.78 -9.24 12.23
CA LYS A 41 6.45 -8.71 10.90
C LYS A 41 7.41 -7.60 10.46
N ILE A 42 7.75 -6.68 11.35
CA ILE A 42 8.70 -5.60 11.06
C ILE A 42 10.07 -6.15 10.67
N ARG A 43 10.58 -7.15 11.40
CA ARG A 43 11.82 -7.84 11.06
C ARG A 43 11.73 -8.55 9.70
N LYS A 44 10.62 -9.24 9.41
CA LYS A 44 10.37 -9.89 8.11
C LYS A 44 10.32 -8.89 6.95
N MET A 45 9.87 -7.65 7.19
CA MET A 45 9.95 -6.56 6.21
C MET A 45 11.38 -6.01 6.00
N GLY A 46 12.36 -6.45 6.79
CA GLY A 46 13.76 -6.03 6.67
C GLY A 46 14.14 -4.78 7.46
N PHE A 47 13.42 -4.46 8.55
CA PHE A 47 13.66 -3.29 9.39
C PHE A 47 13.87 -3.65 10.88
N PRO A 48 14.85 -4.53 11.23
CA PRO A 48 15.04 -4.99 12.61
C PRO A 48 15.47 -3.86 13.56
N ASP A 49 16.20 -2.86 13.06
CA ASP A 49 16.89 -1.85 13.85
C ASP A 49 16.12 -0.54 14.01
N VAL A 50 14.95 -0.42 13.39
CA VAL A 50 14.13 0.79 13.49
C VAL A 50 13.54 0.90 14.90
N LYS A 51 13.76 2.05 15.54
CA LYS A 51 13.22 2.31 16.87
C LYS A 51 11.74 2.64 16.81
N ILE A 52 10.93 1.76 17.40
CA ILE A 52 9.46 1.87 17.40
C ILE A 52 8.95 1.87 18.84
N ILE A 53 8.17 2.90 19.16
CA ILE A 53 7.67 3.23 20.49
C ILE A 53 6.15 3.08 20.46
N SER A 54 5.59 2.24 21.34
CA SER A 54 4.14 2.12 21.48
C SER A 54 3.60 3.25 22.35
N ILE A 55 2.54 3.89 21.86
CA ILE A 55 1.73 4.85 22.65
C ILE A 55 0.53 4.16 23.34
N GLY A 56 0.57 2.83 23.39
CA GLY A 56 -0.41 1.96 24.03
C GLY A 56 -1.22 1.15 23.03
N LYS A 57 -1.60 -0.06 23.44
CA LYS A 57 -2.35 -1.01 22.60
C LYS A 57 -3.80 -0.56 22.40
N VAL A 58 -4.35 -0.86 21.23
CA VAL A 58 -5.75 -0.68 20.89
C VAL A 58 -6.37 -2.01 20.44
N PRO A 59 -7.71 -2.16 20.48
CA PRO A 59 -8.38 -3.37 19.97
C PRO A 59 -8.01 -3.68 18.53
N ILE A 60 -8.14 -4.95 18.11
CA ILE A 60 -7.87 -5.36 16.73
C ILE A 60 -9.01 -4.95 15.78
N ASN A 61 -10.25 -4.90 16.29
CA ASN A 61 -11.44 -4.69 15.46
C ASN A 61 -11.92 -3.23 15.47
N ALA A 62 -12.37 -2.76 14.30
CA ALA A 62 -13.11 -1.51 14.16
C ALA A 62 -14.49 -1.61 14.89
N PRO A 63 -15.10 -0.49 15.30
CA PRO A 63 -14.62 0.89 15.14
C PRO A 63 -13.68 1.35 16.27
N PHE A 64 -13.63 0.63 17.39
CA PHE A 64 -12.89 1.03 18.59
C PHE A 64 -11.38 1.15 18.34
N ARG A 65 -10.82 0.29 17.47
CA ARG A 65 -9.42 0.40 17.02
C ARG A 65 -9.11 1.81 16.54
N HIS A 66 -9.91 2.32 15.63
CA HIS A 66 -9.70 3.60 14.97
C HIS A 66 -9.91 4.78 15.93
N GLN A 67 -11.00 4.75 16.72
CA GLN A 67 -11.31 5.83 17.65
C GLN A 67 -10.28 5.96 18.77
N LEU A 68 -9.84 4.85 19.33
CA LEU A 68 -8.80 4.86 20.37
C LEU A 68 -7.45 5.29 19.81
N THR A 69 -7.12 4.91 18.59
CA THR A 69 -5.88 5.37 17.92
C THR A 69 -5.91 6.89 17.74
N LEU A 70 -6.98 7.42 17.17
CA LEU A 70 -7.17 8.85 16.98
C LEU A 70 -7.08 9.60 18.31
N TRP A 71 -7.75 9.09 19.35
CA TRP A 71 -7.69 9.70 20.69
C TRP A 71 -6.27 9.65 21.29
N ARG A 72 -5.56 8.52 21.20
CA ARG A 72 -4.17 8.41 21.71
C ARG A 72 -3.22 9.39 21.04
N PHE A 73 -3.29 9.52 19.72
CA PHE A 73 -2.49 10.49 19.00
C PHE A 73 -2.88 11.95 19.33
N HIS A 74 -4.15 12.21 19.56
CA HIS A 74 -4.60 13.52 20.02
C HIS A 74 -4.07 13.87 21.42
N GLN A 75 -3.96 12.91 22.33
CA GLN A 75 -3.42 13.11 23.68
C GLN A 75 -1.89 13.08 23.73
N LEU A 76 -1.22 12.58 22.70
CA LEU A 76 0.23 12.52 22.64
C LEU A 76 0.81 13.94 22.62
N ASN A 77 1.75 14.20 23.50
CA ASN A 77 2.47 15.47 23.53
C ASN A 77 3.98 15.22 23.60
N LEU A 78 4.65 15.49 22.50
CA LEU A 78 6.12 15.37 22.34
C LEU A 78 6.74 16.72 21.97
N ARG A 79 6.06 17.83 22.28
CA ARG A 79 6.59 19.18 22.01
C ARG A 79 7.99 19.31 22.58
N ASN A 80 8.86 19.97 21.83
CA ASN A 80 10.28 20.23 22.21
C ASN A 80 11.16 18.96 22.35
N LYS A 81 10.63 17.77 22.02
CA LYS A 81 11.42 16.54 22.03
C LYS A 81 12.03 16.23 20.67
N TYR A 82 11.38 16.69 19.62
CA TYR A 82 11.79 16.55 18.22
C TYR A 82 11.70 17.91 17.52
N ASP A 83 12.55 18.09 16.53
CA ASP A 83 12.57 19.32 15.74
C ASP A 83 11.43 19.30 14.69
N ARG A 84 10.98 18.09 14.30
CA ARG A 84 9.99 17.88 13.22
C ARG A 84 9.20 16.61 13.40
N TYR A 85 7.99 16.59 12.79
CA TYR A 85 7.04 15.51 12.89
C TYR A 85 6.53 15.13 11.51
N ILE A 86 6.64 13.84 11.16
CA ILE A 86 6.06 13.27 9.93
C ILE A 86 4.91 12.36 10.33
N ILE A 87 3.72 12.65 9.82
CA ILE A 87 2.53 11.84 10.04
C ILE A 87 2.37 10.92 8.81
N GLY A 88 2.49 9.60 8.98
CA GLY A 88 2.33 8.62 7.92
C GLY A 88 1.05 7.77 8.05
N GLY A 89 0.33 7.92 9.15
CA GLY A 89 -0.90 7.16 9.40
C GLY A 89 -2.16 8.03 9.35
N ASP A 90 -3.20 7.56 8.67
CA ASP A 90 -4.44 8.33 8.48
C ASP A 90 -5.14 8.63 9.80
N TRP A 91 -5.16 7.67 10.73
CA TRP A 91 -5.74 7.84 12.06
C TRP A 91 -4.79 8.54 13.05
N ALA A 92 -3.53 8.74 12.67
CA ALA A 92 -2.55 9.48 13.45
C ALA A 92 -2.57 11.00 13.17
N VAL A 93 -3.36 11.46 12.20
CA VAL A 93 -3.44 12.88 11.80
C VAL A 93 -3.85 13.80 12.96
N SER A 94 -4.55 13.28 13.96
CA SER A 94 -4.91 14.02 15.18
C SER A 94 -3.70 14.49 16.00
N ALA A 95 -2.52 13.89 15.80
CA ALA A 95 -1.28 14.34 16.44
C ALA A 95 -0.82 15.73 15.96
N ALA A 96 -1.28 16.18 14.77
CA ALA A 96 -0.92 17.49 14.22
C ALA A 96 -1.25 18.66 15.16
N VAL A 97 -2.28 18.50 16.01
CA VAL A 97 -2.72 19.53 16.98
C VAL A 97 -1.57 19.96 17.93
N HIS A 98 -0.71 19.04 18.33
CA HIS A 98 0.32 19.31 19.34
C HIS A 98 1.75 19.28 18.78
N HIS A 99 1.93 18.95 17.50
CA HIS A 99 3.26 18.70 16.95
C HIS A 99 3.49 19.55 15.70
N LYS A 100 4.29 20.60 15.87
CA LYS A 100 4.67 21.57 14.84
C LYS A 100 6.20 21.74 14.82
N PRO A 101 6.83 21.97 13.68
CA PRO A 101 6.26 21.86 12.33
C PRO A 101 5.97 20.41 11.95
N ASN A 102 4.93 20.19 11.16
CA ASN A 102 4.53 18.84 10.76
C ASN A 102 4.28 18.69 9.25
N LEU A 103 4.51 17.47 8.77
CA LEU A 103 4.20 17.03 7.41
C LEU A 103 3.32 15.79 7.49
N TRP A 104 2.19 15.78 6.78
CA TRP A 104 1.38 14.58 6.62
C TRP A 104 1.64 13.95 5.26
N TYR A 105 2.26 12.77 5.27
CA TYR A 105 2.41 11.94 4.09
C TYR A 105 1.19 11.03 3.93
N VAL A 106 0.30 11.39 3.02
CA VAL A 106 -0.99 10.74 2.81
C VAL A 106 -0.83 9.55 1.87
N HIS A 107 -1.01 8.34 2.40
CA HIS A 107 -1.08 7.13 1.58
C HIS A 107 -2.41 7.04 0.83
N SER A 108 -3.50 7.36 1.50
CA SER A 108 -4.85 7.59 0.99
C SER A 108 -5.65 8.32 2.06
N PRO A 109 -6.59 9.20 1.75
CA PRO A 109 -7.64 9.57 2.73
C PRO A 109 -8.34 8.32 3.23
N ILE A 110 -8.76 8.32 4.51
CA ILE A 110 -9.38 7.15 5.17
C ILE A 110 -10.47 6.54 4.28
N ARG A 111 -10.17 5.46 3.58
CA ARG A 111 -11.00 4.94 2.48
C ARG A 111 -12.39 4.50 2.93
N GLU A 112 -12.51 3.88 4.10
CA GLU A 112 -13.78 3.39 4.64
C GLU A 112 -14.78 4.50 5.01
N ILE A 113 -14.33 5.73 5.23
CA ILE A 113 -15.23 6.87 5.47
C ILE A 113 -15.38 7.76 4.23
N TRP A 114 -14.54 7.61 3.20
CA TRP A 114 -14.57 8.41 1.97
C TRP A 114 -14.95 7.58 0.75
N ASP A 115 -14.00 7.20 -0.08
CA ASP A 115 -14.26 6.59 -1.40
C ASP A 115 -14.86 5.18 -1.31
N LEU A 116 -14.49 4.38 -0.31
CA LEU A 116 -15.05 3.05 -0.10
C LEU A 116 -16.25 3.02 0.88
N TYR A 117 -16.78 4.15 1.30
CA TYR A 117 -17.92 4.20 2.23
C TYR A 117 -19.09 3.32 1.79
N ARG A 118 -19.56 3.51 0.55
CA ARG A 118 -20.70 2.73 0.02
C ARG A 118 -20.38 1.24 -0.05
N TYR A 119 -19.19 0.89 -0.49
CA TYR A 119 -18.73 -0.49 -0.57
C TYR A 119 -18.64 -1.13 0.82
N THR A 120 -17.99 -0.49 1.77
CA THR A 120 -17.85 -0.97 3.16
C THR A 120 -19.21 -1.16 3.81
N ARG A 121 -20.11 -0.18 3.65
CA ARG A 121 -21.48 -0.23 4.15
C ARG A 121 -22.29 -1.42 3.61
N ALA A 122 -22.16 -1.69 2.31
CA ALA A 122 -22.90 -2.77 1.64
C ALA A 122 -22.38 -4.16 1.95
N HIS A 123 -21.04 -4.34 1.98
CA HIS A 123 -20.39 -5.65 1.98
C HIS A 123 -19.74 -6.05 3.30
N THR A 124 -19.43 -5.08 4.17
CA THR A 124 -18.70 -5.35 5.41
C THR A 124 -19.58 -5.14 6.66
N VAL A 125 -20.49 -4.17 6.61
CA VAL A 125 -21.32 -3.80 7.77
C VAL A 125 -22.63 -4.59 7.76
N PRO A 126 -22.95 -5.33 8.86
CA PRO A 126 -24.23 -6.01 9.02
C PRO A 126 -25.41 -5.05 8.84
N PHE A 127 -26.50 -5.50 8.21
CA PHE A 127 -27.65 -4.65 7.90
C PHE A 127 -28.15 -3.85 9.08
N ALA A 128 -28.34 -4.50 10.24
CA ALA A 128 -28.82 -3.87 11.47
C ALA A 128 -27.89 -2.75 12.03
N LEU A 129 -26.60 -2.75 11.67
CA LEU A 129 -25.61 -1.78 12.16
C LEU A 129 -25.33 -0.64 11.16
N ARG A 130 -25.94 -0.65 9.98
CA ARG A 130 -25.67 0.33 8.92
C ARG A 130 -26.00 1.78 9.34
N GLY A 131 -27.09 1.98 10.07
CA GLY A 131 -27.44 3.32 10.58
C GLY A 131 -26.39 3.88 11.55
N PHE A 132 -25.92 3.07 12.48
CA PHE A 132 -24.83 3.45 13.38
C PHE A 132 -23.53 3.71 12.64
N PHE A 133 -23.22 2.90 11.62
CA PHE A 133 -22.07 3.11 10.77
C PHE A 133 -22.14 4.45 10.02
N ASP A 134 -23.30 4.81 9.49
CA ASP A 134 -23.52 6.09 8.79
C ASP A 134 -23.25 7.29 9.71
N ILE A 135 -23.74 7.24 10.95
CA ILE A 135 -23.48 8.27 11.99
C ILE A 135 -21.97 8.32 12.31
N TRP A 136 -21.36 7.17 12.54
CA TRP A 136 -19.93 7.06 12.82
C TRP A 136 -19.07 7.62 11.69
N VAL A 137 -19.42 7.33 10.43
CA VAL A 137 -18.73 7.86 9.25
C VAL A 137 -18.83 9.38 9.21
N LYS A 138 -20.04 9.95 9.36
CA LYS A 138 -20.25 11.41 9.35
C LYS A 138 -19.45 12.11 10.44
N TYR A 139 -19.45 11.54 11.64
CA TYR A 139 -18.66 12.04 12.76
C TYR A 139 -17.16 12.05 12.43
N ASN A 140 -16.64 10.94 11.91
CA ASN A 140 -15.21 10.83 11.57
C ASN A 140 -14.81 11.67 10.35
N GLN A 141 -15.70 11.89 9.39
CA GLN A 141 -15.45 12.84 8.29
C GLN A 141 -15.24 14.25 8.83
N ASN A 142 -16.05 14.69 9.79
CA ASN A 142 -15.92 16.00 10.42
C ASN A 142 -14.63 16.11 11.24
N LEU A 143 -14.29 15.07 12.03
CA LEU A 143 -13.04 15.03 12.77
C LEU A 143 -11.82 15.04 11.83
N ASN A 144 -11.84 14.25 10.76
CA ASN A 144 -10.74 14.20 9.81
C ASN A 144 -10.52 15.56 9.16
N ARG A 145 -11.57 16.25 8.70
CA ARG A 145 -11.45 17.62 8.18
C ARG A 145 -10.88 18.58 9.22
N LYS A 146 -11.34 18.50 10.47
CA LYS A 146 -10.84 19.34 11.58
C LYS A 146 -9.33 19.11 11.80
N TYR A 147 -8.86 17.86 11.90
CA TYR A 147 -7.45 17.61 12.16
C TYR A 147 -6.54 17.97 10.97
N VAL A 148 -7.05 17.85 9.75
CA VAL A 148 -6.32 18.25 8.54
C VAL A 148 -6.05 19.75 8.47
N THR A 149 -6.85 20.61 9.17
CA THR A 149 -6.53 22.05 9.26
C THR A 149 -5.28 22.34 10.10
N GLU A 150 -4.87 21.40 10.96
CA GLU A 150 -3.67 21.52 11.80
C GLU A 150 -2.38 21.01 11.11
N VAL A 151 -2.50 20.52 9.88
CA VAL A 151 -1.36 20.05 9.11
C VAL A 151 -0.69 21.22 8.38
N ASP A 152 0.63 21.35 8.53
CA ASP A 152 1.40 22.42 7.89
C ASP A 152 1.70 22.09 6.43
N HIS A 153 2.15 20.86 6.13
CA HIS A 153 2.46 20.40 4.78
C HIS A 153 1.75 19.07 4.48
N ILE A 154 1.01 19.04 3.37
CA ILE A 154 0.34 17.81 2.90
C ILE A 154 1.07 17.29 1.66
N VAL A 155 1.56 16.07 1.77
CA VAL A 155 2.23 15.35 0.69
C VAL A 155 1.47 14.05 0.43
N CYS A 156 1.40 13.60 -0.81
CA CYS A 156 0.72 12.35 -1.17
C CYS A 156 1.54 11.49 -2.13
N ASN A 157 1.16 10.24 -2.23
CA ASN A 157 1.90 9.22 -2.98
C ASN A 157 1.63 9.21 -4.50
N SER A 158 0.57 9.89 -4.98
CA SER A 158 0.13 9.80 -6.38
C SER A 158 -0.86 10.90 -6.77
N GLN A 159 -1.04 11.15 -8.07
CA GLN A 159 -2.12 12.00 -8.60
C GLN A 159 -3.50 11.49 -8.19
N ASN A 160 -3.67 10.15 -8.17
CA ASN A 160 -4.90 9.52 -7.70
C ASN A 160 -5.23 9.91 -6.26
N THR A 161 -4.25 9.84 -5.37
CA THR A 161 -4.43 10.26 -3.95
C THR A 161 -4.59 11.77 -3.84
N GLN A 162 -3.86 12.57 -4.62
CA GLN A 162 -4.02 14.04 -4.68
C GLN A 162 -5.45 14.43 -5.05
N ALA A 163 -6.01 13.80 -6.08
CA ALA A 163 -7.40 14.04 -6.49
C ALA A 163 -8.41 13.68 -5.37
N ARG A 164 -8.16 12.60 -4.62
CA ARG A 164 -8.99 12.24 -3.46
C ARG A 164 -8.87 13.26 -2.32
N ILE A 165 -7.66 13.74 -2.01
CA ILE A 165 -7.42 14.78 -0.99
C ILE A 165 -8.21 16.03 -1.36
N LYS A 166 -8.09 16.50 -2.61
CA LYS A 166 -8.83 17.66 -3.11
C LYS A 166 -10.34 17.46 -2.98
N LYS A 167 -10.84 16.30 -3.43
CA LYS A 167 -12.28 15.97 -3.43
C LYS A 167 -12.88 15.87 -2.03
N TYR A 168 -12.22 15.22 -1.09
CA TYR A 168 -12.81 14.88 0.22
C TYR A 168 -12.42 15.83 1.35
N LEU A 169 -11.22 16.39 1.26
CA LEU A 169 -10.64 17.25 2.30
C LEU A 169 -10.54 18.72 1.87
N GLY A 170 -10.74 19.04 0.58
CA GLY A 170 -10.65 20.40 0.05
C GLY A 170 -9.25 21.01 0.14
N LYS A 171 -8.21 20.17 0.24
CA LYS A 171 -6.82 20.60 0.38
C LYS A 171 -6.02 20.28 -0.88
N ASP A 172 -4.97 21.05 -1.11
CA ASP A 172 -3.94 20.74 -2.08
C ASP A 172 -2.83 19.92 -1.42
N ALA A 173 -2.16 19.07 -2.18
CA ALA A 173 -1.07 18.23 -1.71
C ALA A 173 0.03 18.16 -2.77
N GLU A 174 1.28 18.12 -2.33
CA GLU A 174 2.42 17.86 -3.22
C GLU A 174 2.55 16.36 -3.46
N ILE A 175 2.92 15.97 -4.70
CA ILE A 175 3.13 14.55 -5.02
C ILE A 175 4.60 14.20 -4.80
N ILE A 176 4.84 13.26 -3.92
CA ILE A 176 6.14 12.59 -3.75
C ILE A 176 5.87 11.09 -3.75
N HIS A 177 6.25 10.43 -4.84
CA HIS A 177 6.01 8.99 -5.00
C HIS A 177 6.74 8.18 -3.92
N PRO A 178 6.14 7.09 -3.42
CA PRO A 178 6.69 6.30 -2.31
C PRO A 178 7.95 5.54 -2.74
N PRO A 179 8.83 5.23 -1.78
CA PRO A 179 10.15 4.67 -2.06
C PRO A 179 10.12 3.18 -2.39
N VAL A 180 10.95 2.79 -3.35
CA VAL A 180 11.34 1.40 -3.59
C VAL A 180 12.86 1.31 -3.56
N GLU A 181 13.41 0.37 -2.80
CA GLU A 181 14.85 0.10 -2.73
C GLU A 181 15.29 -0.64 -4.00
N THR A 182 15.35 0.07 -5.14
CA THR A 182 15.52 -0.53 -6.48
C THR A 182 16.80 -1.34 -6.60
N ALA A 183 17.86 -1.00 -5.88
CA ALA A 183 19.13 -1.72 -5.87
C ALA A 183 19.05 -3.15 -5.30
N ARG A 184 18.02 -3.45 -4.50
CA ARG A 184 17.80 -4.79 -3.93
C ARG A 184 17.20 -5.76 -4.95
N PHE A 185 16.52 -5.24 -5.98
CA PHE A 185 15.82 -6.04 -6.98
C PHE A 185 16.75 -6.32 -8.17
N ARG A 186 16.83 -7.58 -8.57
CA ARG A 186 17.73 -8.03 -9.64
C ARG A 186 16.94 -8.84 -10.65
N TYR A 187 17.28 -8.68 -11.92
CA TYR A 187 16.83 -9.60 -12.96
C TYR A 187 17.73 -10.84 -12.95
N ARG A 188 17.13 -12.02 -12.98
CA ARG A 188 17.85 -13.29 -13.20
C ARG A 188 17.46 -13.93 -14.52
N LYS A 189 16.18 -14.28 -14.68
CA LYS A 189 15.67 -14.91 -15.89
C LYS A 189 14.16 -14.68 -16.01
N ASN A 190 13.59 -14.92 -17.20
CA ASN A 190 12.16 -15.08 -17.37
C ASN A 190 11.79 -16.53 -17.09
N GLY A 191 11.21 -16.78 -15.93
CA GLY A 191 10.79 -18.11 -15.51
C GLY A 191 9.46 -18.53 -16.17
N ASN A 192 8.95 -19.64 -15.72
CA ASN A 192 7.72 -20.26 -16.24
C ASN A 192 6.47 -19.94 -15.40
N PHE A 193 6.52 -18.88 -14.55
CA PHE A 193 5.39 -18.49 -13.72
C PHE A 193 5.17 -16.98 -13.73
N TRP A 194 3.92 -16.60 -13.57
CA TRP A 194 3.46 -15.23 -13.34
C TRP A 194 3.43 -14.97 -11.85
N LEU A 195 3.76 -13.74 -11.42
CA LEU A 195 3.79 -13.36 -10.02
C LEU A 195 2.71 -12.32 -9.72
N SER A 196 2.03 -12.48 -8.60
CA SER A 196 1.12 -11.50 -8.04
C SER A 196 1.39 -11.34 -6.55
N VAL A 197 1.55 -10.10 -6.07
CA VAL A 197 1.84 -9.80 -4.65
C VAL A 197 0.79 -8.83 -4.14
N ASN A 198 -0.12 -9.31 -3.28
CA ASN A 198 -1.28 -8.54 -2.82
C ASN A 198 -1.68 -8.90 -1.38
N ARG A 199 -2.40 -8.00 -0.72
CA ARG A 199 -3.26 -8.40 0.38
C ARG A 199 -4.45 -9.18 -0.18
N LEU A 200 -4.84 -10.28 0.47
CA LEU A 200 -6.00 -11.09 0.05
C LEU A 200 -7.30 -10.43 0.54
N ILE A 201 -7.71 -9.39 -0.15
CA ILE A 201 -8.91 -8.58 0.14
C ILE A 201 -9.67 -8.32 -1.16
N SER A 202 -10.98 -8.19 -1.08
CA SER A 202 -11.88 -8.19 -2.23
C SER A 202 -11.57 -7.13 -3.30
N HIS A 203 -11.21 -5.91 -2.90
CA HIS A 203 -10.88 -4.87 -3.89
C HIS A 203 -9.55 -5.09 -4.63
N LYS A 204 -8.76 -6.12 -4.26
CA LYS A 204 -7.60 -6.56 -5.05
C LYS A 204 -7.98 -7.51 -6.20
N ARG A 205 -9.23 -7.97 -6.24
CA ARG A 205 -9.80 -8.84 -7.31
C ARG A 205 -8.92 -10.05 -7.64
N VAL A 206 -8.36 -10.71 -6.61
CA VAL A 206 -7.47 -11.88 -6.80
C VAL A 206 -8.24 -13.04 -7.46
N GLU A 207 -9.56 -13.13 -7.24
CA GLU A 207 -10.44 -14.08 -7.91
C GLU A 207 -10.43 -13.93 -9.42
N LEU A 208 -10.28 -12.73 -9.97
CA LEU A 208 -10.17 -12.50 -11.41
C LEU A 208 -8.92 -13.18 -11.98
N GLN A 209 -7.76 -13.04 -11.29
CA GLN A 209 -6.53 -13.72 -11.69
C GLN A 209 -6.71 -15.23 -11.68
N ILE A 210 -7.25 -15.79 -10.58
CA ILE A 210 -7.46 -17.24 -10.42
C ILE A 210 -8.38 -17.80 -11.50
N LYS A 211 -9.50 -17.13 -11.77
CA LYS A 211 -10.45 -17.54 -12.84
C LYS A 211 -9.82 -17.50 -14.23
N THR A 212 -8.99 -16.49 -14.50
CA THR A 212 -8.24 -16.39 -15.76
C THR A 212 -7.27 -17.56 -15.91
N PHE A 213 -6.48 -17.86 -14.85
CA PHE A 213 -5.52 -18.97 -14.90
C PHE A 213 -6.18 -20.34 -14.88
N ALA A 214 -7.43 -20.48 -14.40
CA ALA A 214 -8.19 -21.70 -14.55
C ALA A 214 -8.47 -22.05 -16.02
N LYS A 215 -8.51 -21.03 -16.91
CA LYS A 215 -8.66 -21.19 -18.36
C LYS A 215 -7.33 -21.34 -19.11
N LEU A 216 -6.21 -20.98 -18.48
CA LEU A 216 -4.86 -21.02 -19.04
C LEU A 216 -4.04 -22.11 -18.35
N THR A 217 -4.38 -23.37 -18.63
CA THR A 217 -3.83 -24.54 -17.92
C THR A 217 -2.32 -24.72 -18.04
N ASP A 218 -1.74 -24.24 -19.15
CA ASP A 218 -0.30 -24.31 -19.43
C ASP A 218 0.50 -23.17 -18.78
N GLU A 219 -0.19 -22.17 -18.22
CA GLU A 219 0.43 -21.05 -17.52
C GLU A 219 0.34 -21.24 -15.99
N LYS A 220 1.40 -20.88 -15.28
CA LYS A 220 1.49 -21.00 -13.82
C LYS A 220 1.41 -19.63 -13.16
N LEU A 221 0.57 -19.47 -12.12
CA LEU A 221 0.48 -18.27 -11.30
C LEU A 221 0.96 -18.54 -9.87
N VAL A 222 1.85 -17.69 -9.39
CA VAL A 222 2.26 -17.65 -7.99
C VAL A 222 1.70 -16.37 -7.36
N ILE A 223 0.88 -16.54 -6.34
CA ILE A 223 0.31 -15.44 -5.56
C ILE A 223 0.98 -15.42 -4.20
N VAL A 224 1.60 -14.29 -3.85
CA VAL A 224 2.07 -14.04 -2.48
C VAL A 224 1.07 -13.09 -1.82
N GLY A 225 0.34 -13.61 -0.82
CA GLY A 225 -0.77 -12.87 -0.24
C GLY A 225 -0.82 -12.95 1.27
N SER A 226 -0.86 -11.80 1.94
CA SER A 226 -1.21 -11.70 3.34
C SER A 226 -2.67 -11.31 3.53
N TYR A 227 -3.24 -11.66 4.66
CA TYR A 227 -4.56 -11.19 5.07
C TYR A 227 -4.55 -10.74 6.54
N GLU A 228 -5.36 -9.76 6.82
CA GLU A 228 -5.55 -9.29 8.19
C GLU A 228 -6.38 -10.30 9.00
N GLN A 229 -6.20 -10.28 10.32
CA GLN A 229 -6.83 -11.25 11.23
C GLN A 229 -8.35 -11.09 11.38
N SER A 230 -8.98 -10.10 10.75
CA SER A 230 -10.42 -9.88 10.87
C SER A 230 -11.24 -10.98 10.16
N ARG A 231 -12.48 -11.19 10.62
CA ARG A 231 -13.38 -12.22 10.09
C ARG A 231 -13.65 -12.07 8.58
N HIS A 232 -13.83 -10.84 8.12
CA HIS A 232 -14.11 -10.54 6.71
C HIS A 232 -12.96 -10.98 5.80
N PHE A 233 -11.71 -10.67 6.16
CA PHE A 233 -10.54 -11.05 5.38
C PHE A 233 -10.30 -12.55 5.38
N LYS A 234 -10.54 -13.22 6.51
CA LYS A 234 -10.48 -14.70 6.59
C LYS A 234 -11.50 -15.37 5.65
N THR A 235 -12.70 -14.82 5.53
CA THR A 235 -13.73 -15.32 4.64
C THR A 235 -13.32 -15.22 3.18
N TYR A 236 -12.82 -14.05 2.75
CA TYR A 236 -12.31 -13.85 1.40
C TYR A 236 -11.12 -14.77 1.09
N ALA A 237 -10.14 -14.87 2.00
CA ALA A 237 -9.00 -15.75 1.83
C ALA A 237 -9.41 -17.24 1.70
N LYS A 238 -10.43 -17.67 2.46
CA LYS A 238 -11.01 -19.02 2.33
C LYS A 238 -11.65 -19.22 0.96
N TYR A 239 -12.43 -18.26 0.48
CA TYR A 239 -13.04 -18.28 -0.85
C TYR A 239 -11.97 -18.38 -1.96
N ILE A 240 -10.92 -17.54 -1.92
CA ILE A 240 -9.82 -17.58 -2.89
C ILE A 240 -9.14 -18.96 -2.93
N LYS A 241 -8.91 -19.57 -1.76
CA LYS A 241 -8.33 -20.91 -1.68
C LYS A 241 -9.26 -22.00 -2.24
N SER A 242 -10.59 -21.86 -2.10
CA SER A 242 -11.56 -22.86 -2.58
C SER A 242 -11.71 -22.88 -4.10
N ILE A 243 -11.46 -21.76 -4.79
CA ILE A 243 -11.55 -21.67 -6.26
C ILE A 243 -10.21 -21.86 -6.98
N LYS A 244 -9.15 -22.16 -6.25
CA LYS A 244 -7.78 -22.25 -6.77
C LYS A 244 -7.60 -23.52 -7.63
N PRO A 245 -7.23 -23.41 -8.93
CA PRO A 245 -6.87 -24.56 -9.78
C PRO A 245 -5.44 -25.05 -9.46
N LYS A 246 -5.04 -26.18 -10.06
CA LYS A 246 -3.73 -26.82 -9.81
C LYS A 246 -2.54 -25.96 -10.23
N ASN A 247 -2.66 -25.16 -11.28
CA ASN A 247 -1.62 -24.30 -11.83
C ASN A 247 -1.49 -22.94 -11.10
N VAL A 248 -2.23 -22.74 -10.00
CA VAL A 248 -2.11 -21.54 -9.13
C VAL A 248 -1.57 -21.95 -7.77
N GLU A 249 -0.50 -21.31 -7.32
CA GLU A 249 0.06 -21.48 -5.98
C GLU A 249 -0.19 -20.21 -5.15
N ILE A 250 -0.52 -20.36 -3.87
CA ILE A 250 -0.75 -19.23 -2.96
C ILE A 250 0.12 -19.40 -1.71
N PHE A 251 1.07 -18.48 -1.54
CA PHE A 251 1.89 -18.36 -0.35
C PHE A 251 1.31 -17.27 0.57
N SER A 252 1.05 -17.60 1.82
CA SER A 252 0.50 -16.65 2.79
C SER A 252 1.52 -15.64 3.29
N TRP A 253 2.80 -16.02 3.29
CA TRP A 253 3.92 -15.20 3.75
C TRP A 253 5.25 -15.68 3.18
N LEU A 254 6.05 -14.71 2.77
CA LEU A 254 7.46 -14.92 2.43
C LEU A 254 8.28 -13.80 3.06
N ASP A 255 9.52 -14.10 3.45
CA ASP A 255 10.46 -13.07 3.85
C ASP A 255 10.97 -12.26 2.65
N GLN A 256 11.65 -11.15 2.91
CA GLN A 256 12.15 -10.27 1.85
C GLN A 256 13.07 -10.97 0.84
N PRO A 257 14.07 -11.80 1.24
CA PRO A 257 14.89 -12.52 0.30
C PRO A 257 14.11 -13.44 -0.63
N GLN A 258 13.15 -14.20 -0.09
CA GLN A 258 12.29 -15.12 -0.85
C GLN A 258 11.41 -14.36 -1.85
N LEU A 259 10.83 -13.23 -1.41
CA LEU A 259 10.01 -12.39 -2.28
C LEU A 259 10.82 -11.76 -3.41
N ILE A 260 12.02 -11.24 -3.12
CA ILE A 260 12.95 -10.69 -4.12
C ILE A 260 13.36 -11.78 -5.13
N ASP A 261 13.56 -13.01 -4.68
CA ASP A 261 13.89 -14.14 -5.56
C ASP A 261 12.72 -14.48 -6.51
N LEU A 262 11.47 -14.44 -6.04
CA LEU A 262 10.30 -14.61 -6.90
C LEU A 262 10.21 -13.50 -7.96
N TYR A 263 10.39 -12.23 -7.58
CA TYR A 263 10.44 -11.13 -8.55
C TYR A 263 11.56 -11.33 -9.59
N ALA A 264 12.75 -11.77 -9.15
CA ALA A 264 13.90 -11.97 -10.05
C ALA A 264 13.66 -13.07 -11.08
N ASN A 265 12.87 -14.10 -10.75
CA ASN A 265 12.70 -15.32 -11.53
C ASN A 265 11.32 -15.46 -12.20
N CYS A 266 10.34 -14.60 -11.93
CA CYS A 266 9.04 -14.69 -12.61
C CYS A 266 9.14 -14.32 -14.10
N ARG A 267 8.13 -14.71 -14.90
CA ARG A 267 7.98 -14.28 -16.29
C ARG A 267 7.58 -12.82 -16.36
N ALA A 268 6.52 -12.46 -15.62
CA ALA A 268 5.99 -11.11 -15.52
C ALA A 268 5.14 -10.99 -14.25
N PHE A 269 4.67 -9.79 -13.97
CA PHE A 269 3.88 -9.45 -12.80
C PHE A 269 2.44 -9.09 -13.17
N ILE A 270 1.47 -9.53 -12.36
CA ILE A 270 0.04 -9.25 -12.56
C ILE A 270 -0.53 -8.61 -11.30
N THR A 271 -1.32 -7.56 -11.50
CA THR A 271 -2.17 -6.98 -10.45
C THR A 271 -3.54 -6.63 -11.01
N THR A 272 -4.57 -6.71 -10.18
CA THR A 272 -5.98 -6.51 -10.58
C THR A 272 -6.75 -5.59 -9.63
N ALA A 273 -6.05 -4.86 -8.74
CA ALA A 273 -6.69 -4.02 -7.72
C ALA A 273 -7.53 -2.90 -8.35
N ILE A 274 -8.70 -2.64 -7.74
CA ILE A 274 -9.57 -1.52 -8.10
C ILE A 274 -8.98 -0.23 -7.54
N ASN A 275 -8.74 0.74 -8.43
CA ASN A 275 -8.38 2.11 -8.08
C ASN A 275 -7.28 2.17 -6.98
N GLU A 276 -6.15 1.51 -7.27
CA GLU A 276 -4.99 1.44 -6.39
C GLU A 276 -4.45 2.83 -6.07
N ASP A 277 -3.94 3.02 -4.85
CA ASP A 277 -3.42 4.33 -4.44
C ASP A 277 -2.16 4.71 -5.22
N PHE A 278 -1.19 3.80 -5.35
CA PHE A 278 0.02 3.99 -6.15
C PHE A 278 0.48 2.70 -6.86
N GLY A 279 0.66 1.60 -6.11
CA GLY A 279 1.15 0.33 -6.64
C GLY A 279 2.66 0.13 -6.47
N LEU A 280 3.13 -0.07 -5.23
CA LEU A 280 4.53 -0.38 -4.95
C LEU A 280 4.99 -1.69 -5.59
N THR A 281 4.15 -2.73 -5.55
CA THR A 281 4.50 -4.06 -6.06
C THR A 281 4.75 -4.11 -7.57
N PRO A 282 4.02 -3.38 -8.44
CA PRO A 282 4.44 -3.12 -9.82
C PRO A 282 5.83 -2.51 -9.97
N VAL A 283 6.17 -1.52 -9.15
CA VAL A 283 7.50 -0.89 -9.20
C VAL A 283 8.59 -1.87 -8.77
N GLU A 284 8.34 -2.70 -7.75
CA GLU A 284 9.25 -3.78 -7.34
C GLU A 284 9.49 -4.80 -8.47
N ALA A 285 8.43 -5.18 -9.19
CA ALA A 285 8.53 -6.04 -10.37
C ALA A 285 9.36 -5.38 -11.49
N MET A 286 9.09 -4.12 -11.80
CA MET A 286 9.84 -3.35 -12.80
C MET A 286 11.31 -3.17 -12.39
N ALA A 287 11.61 -2.99 -11.10
CA ALA A 287 12.99 -2.94 -10.60
C ALA A 287 13.74 -4.27 -10.86
N SER A 288 13.02 -5.39 -10.85
CA SER A 288 13.52 -6.69 -11.28
C SER A 288 13.51 -6.89 -12.81
N GLY A 289 13.20 -5.86 -13.60
CA GLY A 289 13.13 -5.94 -15.06
C GLY A 289 11.94 -6.74 -15.58
N LYS A 290 10.85 -6.87 -14.80
CA LYS A 290 9.67 -7.65 -15.16
C LYS A 290 8.54 -6.77 -15.64
N PRO A 291 7.94 -7.05 -16.81
CA PRO A 291 6.77 -6.33 -17.27
C PRO A 291 5.56 -6.54 -16.36
N VAL A 292 4.68 -5.56 -16.35
CA VAL A 292 3.52 -5.52 -15.46
C VAL A 292 2.22 -5.52 -16.26
N ILE A 293 1.27 -6.37 -15.88
CA ILE A 293 -0.13 -6.27 -16.33
C ILE A 293 -0.95 -5.68 -15.20
N ALA A 294 -1.62 -4.56 -15.46
CA ALA A 294 -2.42 -3.84 -14.48
C ALA A 294 -3.69 -3.24 -15.09
N PRO A 295 -4.74 -2.94 -14.30
CA PRO A 295 -5.87 -2.16 -14.77
C PRO A 295 -5.43 -0.72 -15.09
N ARG A 296 -6.05 -0.10 -16.10
CA ARG A 296 -5.86 1.33 -16.43
C ARG A 296 -6.68 2.20 -15.47
N GLU A 297 -6.39 2.11 -14.18
CA GLU A 297 -7.08 2.86 -13.13
C GLU A 297 -6.16 3.14 -11.94
N GLY A 298 -6.45 4.23 -11.22
CA GLY A 298 -5.70 4.64 -10.04
C GLY A 298 -4.23 4.91 -10.31
N GLY A 299 -3.38 4.70 -9.32
CA GLY A 299 -1.94 4.94 -9.37
C GLY A 299 -1.16 4.05 -10.35
N TYR A 300 -1.78 3.01 -10.90
CA TYR A 300 -1.12 2.19 -11.93
C TYR A 300 -0.82 2.99 -13.20
N GLN A 301 -1.62 4.00 -13.53
CA GLN A 301 -1.40 4.90 -14.65
C GLN A 301 -0.15 5.78 -14.47
N GLU A 302 0.29 5.93 -13.22
CA GLU A 302 1.51 6.68 -12.88
C GLU A 302 2.74 5.78 -12.80
N THR A 303 2.56 4.49 -12.52
CA THR A 303 3.68 3.56 -12.35
C THR A 303 4.02 2.83 -13.64
N VAL A 304 3.01 2.32 -14.35
CA VAL A 304 3.16 1.51 -15.57
C VAL A 304 2.95 2.37 -16.81
N ILE A 305 3.85 2.27 -17.79
CA ILE A 305 3.71 2.89 -19.11
C ILE A 305 3.25 1.79 -20.07
N ASP A 306 2.01 1.97 -20.60
CA ASP A 306 1.39 0.98 -21.49
C ASP A 306 2.27 0.68 -22.70
N GLN A 307 2.43 -0.61 -23.03
CA GLN A 307 3.28 -1.15 -24.09
C GLN A 307 4.80 -0.91 -23.95
N VAL A 308 5.24 -0.12 -22.95
CA VAL A 308 6.66 0.17 -22.70
C VAL A 308 7.20 -0.59 -21.48
N THR A 309 6.42 -0.63 -20.39
CA THR A 309 6.79 -1.35 -19.17
C THR A 309 5.82 -2.46 -18.82
N GLY A 310 4.83 -2.71 -19.68
CA GLY A 310 3.80 -3.71 -19.51
C GLY A 310 2.52 -3.35 -20.24
N ARG A 311 1.37 -3.82 -19.75
CA ARG A 311 0.05 -3.55 -20.31
C ARG A 311 -0.89 -2.93 -19.27
N LEU A 312 -1.55 -1.85 -19.64
CA LEU A 312 -2.68 -1.27 -18.91
C LEU A 312 -3.99 -1.67 -19.62
N ILE A 313 -4.92 -2.24 -18.86
CA ILE A 313 -6.16 -2.83 -19.40
C ILE A 313 -7.37 -2.01 -18.93
N ASP A 314 -8.11 -1.45 -19.89
CA ASP A 314 -9.38 -0.77 -19.64
C ASP A 314 -10.49 -1.78 -19.35
N ASN A 315 -11.28 -1.52 -18.27
CA ASN A 315 -12.38 -2.40 -17.86
C ASN A 315 -11.94 -3.88 -17.82
N MET A 316 -10.88 -4.15 -17.06
CA MET A 316 -10.24 -5.46 -16.99
C MET A 316 -11.22 -6.58 -16.61
N ASP A 317 -11.29 -7.57 -17.46
CA ASP A 317 -12.02 -8.84 -17.28
C ASP A 317 -11.10 -10.05 -17.55
N GLU A 318 -11.66 -11.27 -17.45
CA GLU A 318 -10.92 -12.51 -17.64
C GLU A 318 -10.36 -12.67 -19.07
N ASN A 319 -11.10 -12.21 -20.11
CA ASN A 319 -10.70 -12.36 -21.49
C ASN A 319 -9.55 -11.40 -21.83
N LYS A 320 -9.71 -10.13 -21.50
CA LYS A 320 -8.67 -9.10 -21.70
C LYS A 320 -7.39 -9.41 -20.91
N LEU A 321 -7.54 -9.95 -19.69
CA LEU A 321 -6.38 -10.39 -18.92
C LEU A 321 -5.68 -11.57 -19.59
N SER A 322 -6.44 -12.54 -20.13
CA SER A 322 -5.89 -13.68 -20.86
C SER A 322 -5.13 -13.23 -22.13
N GLU A 323 -5.67 -12.27 -22.87
CA GLU A 323 -5.01 -11.68 -24.05
C GLU A 323 -3.69 -11.00 -23.66
N ALA A 324 -3.68 -10.18 -22.62
CA ALA A 324 -2.46 -9.51 -22.14
C ALA A 324 -1.40 -10.51 -21.61
N ILE A 325 -1.83 -11.61 -21.00
CA ILE A 325 -0.94 -12.71 -20.58
C ILE A 325 -0.26 -13.33 -21.81
N LYS A 326 -0.99 -13.62 -22.87
CA LYS A 326 -0.42 -14.16 -24.11
C LYS A 326 0.52 -13.17 -24.79
N GLU A 327 0.13 -11.90 -24.89
CA GLU A 327 0.93 -10.84 -25.50
C GLU A 327 2.27 -10.64 -24.77
N ILE A 328 2.24 -10.41 -23.45
CA ILE A 328 3.44 -10.21 -22.64
C ILE A 328 4.28 -11.49 -22.55
N GLY A 329 3.61 -12.64 -22.43
CA GLY A 329 4.28 -13.95 -22.30
C GLY A 329 5.07 -14.37 -23.52
N ALA A 330 4.77 -13.85 -24.71
CA ALA A 330 5.47 -14.16 -25.95
C ALA A 330 6.91 -13.61 -26.00
N ALA A 331 7.17 -12.43 -25.42
CA ALA A 331 8.49 -11.80 -25.41
C ALA A 331 8.68 -10.86 -24.18
N PRO A 332 8.69 -11.39 -22.95
CA PRO A 332 8.76 -10.56 -21.75
C PRO A 332 10.12 -9.83 -21.61
N GLU A 333 11.18 -10.35 -22.21
CA GLU A 333 12.54 -9.77 -22.17
C GLU A 333 12.62 -8.39 -22.84
N LYS A 334 11.79 -8.09 -23.81
CA LYS A 334 11.78 -6.78 -24.51
C LYS A 334 11.50 -5.61 -23.58
N TYR A 335 10.83 -5.85 -22.44
CA TYR A 335 10.47 -4.85 -21.46
C TYR A 335 11.53 -4.61 -20.39
N GLN A 336 12.53 -5.49 -20.28
CA GLN A 336 13.48 -5.53 -19.16
C GLN A 336 14.16 -4.18 -18.90
N ARG A 337 14.71 -3.56 -19.94
CA ARG A 337 15.42 -2.27 -19.83
C ARG A 337 14.48 -1.14 -19.39
N SER A 338 13.38 -0.97 -20.11
CA SER A 338 12.39 0.08 -19.84
C SER A 338 11.79 -0.04 -18.43
N CYS A 339 11.51 -1.26 -17.97
CA CYS A 339 11.05 -1.52 -16.61
C CYS A 339 12.05 -1.02 -15.56
N ARG A 340 13.33 -1.37 -15.70
CA ARG A 340 14.37 -0.94 -14.76
C ARG A 340 14.60 0.57 -14.78
N GLU A 341 14.60 1.19 -15.95
CA GLU A 341 14.71 2.64 -16.10
C GLU A 341 13.51 3.35 -15.43
N ARG A 342 12.29 2.85 -15.64
CA ARG A 342 11.09 3.38 -14.99
C ARG A 342 11.15 3.25 -13.47
N ALA A 343 11.54 2.09 -12.95
CA ALA A 343 11.61 1.85 -11.52
C ALA A 343 12.58 2.78 -10.78
N ARG A 344 13.68 3.19 -11.41
CA ARG A 344 14.68 4.11 -10.83
C ARG A 344 14.10 5.47 -10.45
N LEU A 345 13.03 5.91 -11.12
CA LEU A 345 12.36 7.17 -10.78
C LEU A 345 11.73 7.14 -9.37
N PHE A 346 11.45 5.95 -8.87
CA PHE A 346 10.84 5.69 -7.58
C PHE A 346 11.85 5.19 -6.53
N ASP A 347 13.15 5.40 -6.78
CA ASP A 347 14.19 4.96 -5.85
C ASP A 347 14.11 5.70 -4.51
N THR A 348 14.45 5.00 -3.43
CA THR A 348 14.45 5.51 -2.06
C THR A 348 15.18 6.84 -1.91
N LYS A 349 16.31 7.04 -2.63
CA LYS A 349 17.07 8.30 -2.54
C LYS A 349 16.26 9.49 -3.01
N ASN A 350 15.52 9.34 -4.14
CA ASN A 350 14.68 10.42 -4.68
C ASN A 350 13.60 10.83 -3.68
N PHE A 351 12.95 9.83 -3.09
CA PHE A 351 11.92 10.04 -2.08
C PHE A 351 12.46 10.76 -0.83
N VAL A 352 13.55 10.25 -0.27
CA VAL A 352 14.15 10.81 0.96
C VAL A 352 14.63 12.23 0.75
N ASN A 353 15.29 12.51 -0.38
CA ASN A 353 15.75 13.86 -0.71
C ASN A 353 14.58 14.86 -0.75
N ARG A 354 13.49 14.51 -1.47
CA ARG A 354 12.31 15.38 -1.57
C ARG A 354 11.62 15.60 -0.23
N ILE A 355 11.48 14.56 0.59
CA ILE A 355 10.91 14.71 1.95
C ILE A 355 11.83 15.58 2.80
N THR A 356 13.15 15.40 2.71
CA THR A 356 14.12 16.19 3.49
C THR A 356 14.08 17.68 3.11
N GLU A 357 13.96 18.01 1.83
CA GLU A 357 13.82 19.39 1.34
C GLU A 357 12.59 20.09 1.95
N LEU A 358 11.46 19.38 2.05
CA LEU A 358 10.21 19.96 2.59
C LEU A 358 10.22 20.14 4.11
N ILE A 359 11.06 19.39 4.78
CA ILE A 359 11.13 19.45 6.24
C ILE A 359 12.36 20.23 6.72
N GLN A 360 13.18 20.83 5.85
CA GLN A 360 14.24 21.77 6.17
C GLN A 360 13.71 23.15 6.46
#